data_58eaf0d5701a2469bba4929fba3c604d
#
_entry.id   58eaf0d5701a2469bba4929fba3c604d
#
_cell.length_a   1.000
_cell.length_b   1.000
_cell.length_c   1.000
_cell.angle_alpha   90.00
_cell.angle_beta   90.00
_cell.angle_gamma   90.00
#
_symmetry.space_group_name_H-M   'P 1'
#
loop_
_entity.id
_entity.type
_entity.pdbx_description
1 polymer ?
#
loop_
_entity_poly.entity_id
_entity_poly.type
_entity_poly.pdbx_seq_one_letter_code
_entity_poly.pdbx_strand_id
1 'polypeptide(L)'
;MATKVAINGFGRIGRLVARAILERDDHDLELVSINDLADTKSNALLFQYDSTHGRFPGTVEVGDNAIIVNGKSIAVTSERDPGDLPHGDQGVEIVLECTGFFQSHEAAEPHLKAGAKRVLISAPAKNVSATIVYGVNHETLSAEDVIVSNASCTTNCLSPMAKVLHDTVGIERGFMTTIHSYTNDQRMLDQMHGDMRRARGGAQNMIPTTTGAARAVGLVLPELAGKLDGSSVRVPTPNVSLVDLVFTPSRDTSVEELNGALKEAAEGKMKGVLDYTDQPLVSSDFNHYPASSTIDSLETSVMEGKLARVVSWYDNEWGFSNRMIDTAGVMAKFL
;
A
#
# COMPACT_ATOMS: atom_id res chain seq x y z
N MET A 1 -6.11 18.24 18.34
CA MET A 1 -6.10 16.94 19.08
C MET A 1 -5.75 15.88 18.07
N ALA A 2 -4.99 14.86 18.47
CA ALA A 2 -4.67 13.77 17.56
C ALA A 2 -5.93 13.00 17.14
N THR A 3 -6.02 12.58 15.89
CA THR A 3 -7.13 11.78 15.37
C THR A 3 -6.99 10.35 15.84
N LYS A 4 -8.00 9.84 16.54
CA LYS A 4 -8.00 8.48 17.07
C LYS A 4 -8.29 7.46 15.98
N VAL A 5 -7.37 6.52 15.80
CA VAL A 5 -7.50 5.45 14.81
C VAL A 5 -7.53 4.07 15.44
N ALA A 6 -8.28 3.17 14.82
CA ALA A 6 -8.27 1.73 15.12
C ALA A 6 -7.79 0.94 13.91
N ILE A 7 -7.12 -0.19 14.15
CA ILE A 7 -6.73 -1.13 13.10
C ILE A 7 -7.59 -2.39 13.25
N ASN A 8 -8.31 -2.75 12.18
CA ASN A 8 -9.00 -4.03 12.09
C ASN A 8 -8.18 -5.00 11.24
N GLY A 9 -7.75 -6.12 11.85
CA GLY A 9 -6.81 -7.08 11.25
C GLY A 9 -5.35 -6.73 11.55
N PHE A 10 -4.73 -7.48 12.46
CA PHE A 10 -3.34 -7.27 12.89
C PHE A 10 -2.37 -8.27 12.23
N GLY A 11 -2.63 -8.56 10.94
CA GLY A 11 -1.75 -9.32 10.05
C GLY A 11 -0.51 -8.53 9.64
N ARG A 12 0.13 -8.92 8.52
CA ARG A 12 1.34 -8.23 8.01
C ARG A 12 1.11 -6.71 7.92
N ILE A 13 0.12 -6.29 7.13
CA ILE A 13 -0.13 -4.85 6.87
C ILE A 13 -0.58 -4.13 8.14
N GLY A 14 -1.51 -4.68 8.92
CA GLY A 14 -1.97 -4.02 10.15
C GLY A 14 -0.84 -3.76 11.15
N ARG A 15 0.09 -4.74 11.34
CA ARG A 15 1.26 -4.53 12.20
C ARG A 15 2.23 -3.48 11.65
N LEU A 16 2.44 -3.43 10.35
CA LEU A 16 3.33 -2.43 9.75
C LEU A 16 2.70 -1.04 9.72
N VAL A 17 1.39 -0.94 9.55
CA VAL A 17 0.66 0.32 9.73
C VAL A 17 0.78 0.80 11.18
N ALA A 18 0.62 -0.09 12.17
CA ALA A 18 0.84 0.26 13.58
C ALA A 18 2.28 0.72 13.84
N ARG A 19 3.29 0.03 13.28
CA ARG A 19 4.69 0.47 13.37
C ARG A 19 4.88 1.85 12.73
N ALA A 20 4.34 2.09 11.54
CA ALA A 20 4.46 3.37 10.86
C ALA A 20 3.84 4.53 11.68
N ILE A 21 2.69 4.31 12.35
CA ILE A 21 2.11 5.28 13.29
C ILE A 21 3.04 5.55 14.48
N LEU A 22 3.73 4.54 14.97
CA LEU A 22 4.53 4.63 16.20
C LEU A 22 6.00 5.01 15.96
N GLU A 23 6.48 4.92 14.74
CA GLU A 23 7.86 5.26 14.33
C GLU A 23 7.97 6.62 13.65
N ARG A 24 6.86 7.16 13.10
CA ARG A 24 6.84 8.47 12.44
C ARG A 24 6.34 9.56 13.38
N ASP A 25 6.90 10.76 13.26
CA ASP A 25 6.56 11.95 14.05
C ASP A 25 5.85 13.04 13.21
N ASP A 26 5.59 12.77 11.92
CA ASP A 26 5.09 13.76 10.95
C ASP A 26 3.58 13.65 10.68
N HIS A 27 2.81 13.11 11.62
CA HIS A 27 1.35 12.97 11.53
C HIS A 27 0.67 13.15 12.90
N ASP A 28 -0.64 13.46 12.88
CA ASP A 28 -1.48 13.65 14.07
C ASP A 28 -2.45 12.45 14.30
N LEU A 29 -2.02 11.20 14.06
CA LEU A 29 -2.81 10.01 14.31
C LEU A 29 -2.42 9.36 15.64
N GLU A 30 -3.40 8.91 16.41
CA GLU A 30 -3.23 8.16 17.65
C GLU A 30 -3.87 6.79 17.52
N LEU A 31 -3.05 5.72 17.56
CA LEU A 31 -3.55 4.34 17.58
C LEU A 31 -4.11 4.02 18.96
N VAL A 32 -5.42 3.83 19.07
CA VAL A 32 -6.10 3.56 20.35
C VAL A 32 -6.54 2.11 20.51
N SER A 33 -6.79 1.40 19.40
CA SER A 33 -7.17 -0.02 19.47
C SER A 33 -6.78 -0.80 18.24
N ILE A 34 -6.64 -2.10 18.41
CA ILE A 34 -6.47 -3.10 17.37
C ILE A 34 -7.48 -4.22 17.58
N ASN A 35 -7.96 -4.80 16.49
CA ASN A 35 -8.79 -6.00 16.50
C ASN A 35 -8.12 -7.12 15.71
N ASP A 36 -7.98 -8.29 16.31
CA ASP A 36 -7.48 -9.49 15.67
C ASP A 36 -7.97 -10.74 16.40
N LEU A 37 -8.16 -11.84 15.70
CA LEU A 37 -8.67 -13.09 16.29
C LEU A 37 -7.61 -13.88 17.05
N ALA A 38 -6.33 -13.51 16.96
CA ALA A 38 -5.26 -14.06 17.77
C ALA A 38 -5.26 -13.43 19.18
N ASP A 39 -4.66 -14.13 20.14
CA ASP A 39 -4.52 -13.63 21.49
C ASP A 39 -3.54 -12.44 21.58
N THR A 40 -3.70 -11.63 22.62
CA THR A 40 -2.90 -10.41 22.83
C THR A 40 -1.40 -10.67 22.90
N LYS A 41 -0.98 -11.78 23.51
CA LYS A 41 0.43 -12.15 23.66
C LYS A 41 1.06 -12.51 22.33
N SER A 42 0.36 -13.26 21.49
CA SER A 42 0.80 -13.60 20.13
C SER A 42 0.91 -12.35 19.25
N ASN A 43 -0.07 -11.46 19.33
CA ASN A 43 -0.06 -10.18 18.60
C ASN A 43 1.10 -9.29 19.05
N ALA A 44 1.37 -9.16 20.34
CA ALA A 44 2.49 -8.39 20.89
C ALA A 44 3.85 -8.95 20.42
N LEU A 45 4.00 -10.29 20.45
CA LEU A 45 5.23 -10.96 20.01
C LEU A 45 5.51 -10.70 18.51
N LEU A 46 4.50 -10.88 17.66
CA LEU A 46 4.61 -10.68 16.20
C LEU A 46 4.73 -9.18 15.84
N PHE A 47 4.28 -8.28 16.68
CA PHE A 47 4.51 -6.85 16.53
C PHE A 47 5.96 -6.48 16.85
N GLN A 48 6.49 -7.05 17.96
CA GLN A 48 7.85 -6.75 18.40
C GLN A 48 8.93 -7.35 17.48
N TYR A 49 8.69 -8.57 16.95
CA TYR A 49 9.66 -9.28 16.11
C TYR A 49 9.07 -9.58 14.74
N ASP A 50 9.70 -9.06 13.71
CA ASP A 50 9.33 -9.29 12.33
C ASP A 50 10.51 -9.86 11.56
N SER A 51 10.31 -10.98 10.86
CA SER A 51 11.37 -11.67 10.11
C SER A 51 11.91 -10.87 8.94
N THR A 52 11.11 -9.93 8.42
CA THR A 52 11.43 -9.11 7.24
C THR A 52 11.90 -7.71 7.66
N HIS A 53 11.18 -7.08 8.60
CA HIS A 53 11.44 -5.69 9.02
C HIS A 53 12.22 -5.59 10.34
N GLY A 54 12.59 -6.72 10.93
CA GLY A 54 13.39 -6.74 12.15
C GLY A 54 12.60 -6.42 13.43
N ARG A 55 13.33 -6.15 14.50
CA ARG A 55 12.75 -5.85 15.80
C ARG A 55 12.21 -4.41 15.81
N PHE A 56 11.00 -4.22 16.38
CA PHE A 56 10.46 -2.89 16.63
C PHE A 56 11.41 -2.08 17.56
N PRO A 57 11.74 -0.82 17.21
CA PRO A 57 12.75 -0.04 17.91
C PRO A 57 12.23 0.61 19.21
N GLY A 58 11.33 -0.05 19.93
CA GLY A 58 10.71 0.43 21.15
C GLY A 58 10.42 -0.70 22.15
N THR A 59 9.71 -0.36 23.23
CA THR A 59 9.23 -1.33 24.22
C THR A 59 7.85 -1.84 23.84
N VAL A 60 7.64 -3.15 24.02
CA VAL A 60 6.34 -3.80 23.81
C VAL A 60 6.06 -4.71 25.00
N GLU A 61 4.97 -4.44 25.71
CA GLU A 61 4.54 -5.19 26.87
C GLU A 61 3.09 -5.67 26.67
N VAL A 62 2.74 -6.77 27.33
CA VAL A 62 1.39 -7.33 27.30
C VAL A 62 0.64 -6.87 28.54
N GLY A 63 -0.47 -6.16 28.34
CA GLY A 63 -1.42 -5.78 29.40
C GLY A 63 -2.66 -6.68 29.41
N ASP A 64 -3.61 -6.35 30.25
CA ASP A 64 -4.93 -6.98 30.28
C ASP A 64 -5.77 -6.44 29.11
N ASN A 65 -6.04 -7.30 28.10
CA ASN A 65 -6.66 -6.93 26.83
C ASN A 65 -6.03 -5.69 26.16
N ALA A 66 -4.72 -5.54 26.26
CA ALA A 66 -3.99 -4.42 25.70
C ALA A 66 -2.55 -4.79 25.34
N ILE A 67 -2.02 -4.13 24.31
CA ILE A 67 -0.58 -4.08 24.05
C ILE A 67 -0.08 -2.70 24.48
N ILE A 68 0.96 -2.67 25.31
CA ILE A 68 1.56 -1.42 25.78
C ILE A 68 2.83 -1.17 24.97
N VAL A 69 2.83 -0.13 24.17
CA VAL A 69 3.95 0.23 23.31
C VAL A 69 4.50 1.58 23.74
N ASN A 70 5.78 1.63 24.09
CA ASN A 70 6.44 2.84 24.60
C ASN A 70 5.66 3.51 25.75
N GLY A 71 5.06 2.69 26.64
CA GLY A 71 4.26 3.14 27.78
C GLY A 71 2.82 3.56 27.44
N LYS A 72 2.42 3.56 26.15
CA LYS A 72 1.04 3.84 25.73
C LYS A 72 0.25 2.55 25.57
N SER A 73 -0.93 2.49 26.20
CA SER A 73 -1.84 1.33 26.13
C SER A 73 -2.69 1.40 24.86
N ILE A 74 -2.66 0.33 24.07
CA ILE A 74 -3.48 0.12 22.87
C ILE A 74 -4.43 -1.04 23.19
N ALA A 75 -5.74 -0.79 23.18
CA ALA A 75 -6.74 -1.82 23.46
C ALA A 75 -6.72 -2.92 22.41
N VAL A 76 -6.95 -4.17 22.85
CA VAL A 76 -7.04 -5.33 21.94
C VAL A 76 -8.43 -5.93 22.05
N THR A 77 -9.10 -6.08 20.92
CA THR A 77 -10.38 -6.79 20.78
C THR A 77 -10.22 -8.02 19.89
N SER A 78 -11.18 -8.94 19.95
CA SER A 78 -11.17 -10.20 19.16
C SER A 78 -12.56 -10.48 18.61
N GLU A 79 -13.07 -9.54 17.80
CA GLU A 79 -14.41 -9.61 17.20
C GLU A 79 -14.33 -9.95 15.72
N ARG A 80 -15.25 -10.82 15.26
CA ARG A 80 -15.36 -11.21 13.86
C ARG A 80 -16.19 -10.23 13.05
N ASP A 81 -17.28 -9.74 13.64
CA ASP A 81 -18.16 -8.77 13.01
C ASP A 81 -17.68 -7.34 13.35
N PRO A 82 -17.34 -6.53 12.35
CA PRO A 82 -16.97 -5.14 12.58
C PRO A 82 -18.05 -4.32 13.30
N GLY A 83 -19.31 -4.73 13.21
CA GLY A 83 -20.44 -4.09 13.89
C GLY A 83 -20.43 -4.24 15.42
N ASP A 84 -19.72 -5.23 15.95
CA ASP A 84 -19.60 -5.50 17.37
C ASP A 84 -18.38 -4.79 18.02
N LEU A 85 -17.59 -4.07 17.22
CA LEU A 85 -16.40 -3.37 17.70
C LEU A 85 -16.77 -2.10 18.50
N PRO A 86 -16.10 -1.80 19.62
CA PRO A 86 -16.45 -0.69 20.50
C PRO A 86 -15.89 0.66 20.01
N HIS A 87 -16.02 0.96 18.72
CA HIS A 87 -15.44 2.17 18.12
C HIS A 87 -15.97 3.46 18.75
N GLY A 88 -17.30 3.52 18.97
CA GLY A 88 -17.94 4.69 19.60
C GLY A 88 -17.45 4.92 21.02
N ASP A 89 -17.38 3.88 21.84
CA ASP A 89 -16.94 3.95 23.25
C ASP A 89 -15.46 4.33 23.37
N GLN A 90 -14.62 3.92 22.39
CA GLN A 90 -13.20 4.24 22.34
C GLN A 90 -12.92 5.60 21.67
N GLY A 91 -13.94 6.22 21.10
CA GLY A 91 -13.84 7.49 20.37
C GLY A 91 -13.02 7.37 19.08
N VAL A 92 -13.05 6.21 18.42
CA VAL A 92 -12.38 5.96 17.15
C VAL A 92 -13.01 6.83 16.05
N GLU A 93 -12.17 7.55 15.36
CA GLU A 93 -12.61 8.44 14.27
C GLU A 93 -12.38 7.78 12.89
N ILE A 94 -11.22 7.13 12.69
CA ILE A 94 -10.92 6.43 11.44
C ILE A 94 -10.54 4.98 11.74
N VAL A 95 -11.15 4.04 11.03
CA VAL A 95 -10.74 2.64 11.04
C VAL A 95 -9.82 2.39 9.85
N LEU A 96 -8.67 1.77 10.12
CA LEU A 96 -7.75 1.25 9.11
C LEU A 96 -8.06 -0.24 8.94
N GLU A 97 -8.80 -0.56 7.87
CA GLU A 97 -9.27 -1.92 7.58
C GLU A 97 -8.18 -2.72 6.87
N CYS A 98 -7.53 -3.62 7.62
CA CYS A 98 -6.35 -4.37 7.20
C CYS A 98 -6.56 -5.90 7.17
N THR A 99 -7.80 -6.39 7.31
CA THR A 99 -8.09 -7.84 7.30
C THR A 99 -7.98 -8.46 5.92
N GLY A 100 -8.22 -7.67 4.86
CA GLY A 100 -8.35 -8.17 3.49
C GLY A 100 -9.70 -8.87 3.20
N PHE A 101 -10.65 -8.84 4.13
CA PHE A 101 -11.99 -9.43 3.95
C PHE A 101 -13.06 -8.39 3.60
N PHE A 102 -13.02 -7.21 4.18
CA PHE A 102 -14.04 -6.17 4.05
C PHE A 102 -13.69 -5.18 2.93
N GLN A 103 -13.65 -5.67 1.69
CA GLN A 103 -13.18 -4.94 0.49
C GLN A 103 -14.33 -4.39 -0.37
N SER A 104 -15.39 -3.92 0.26
CA SER A 104 -16.46 -3.15 -0.41
C SER A 104 -17.12 -2.20 0.56
N HIS A 105 -17.88 -1.24 0.01
CA HIS A 105 -18.66 -0.31 0.84
C HIS A 105 -19.55 -1.06 1.83
N GLU A 106 -20.32 -2.02 1.31
CA GLU A 106 -21.31 -2.79 2.09
C GLU A 106 -20.64 -3.63 3.19
N ALA A 107 -19.46 -4.18 2.89
CA ALA A 107 -18.71 -4.99 3.85
C ALA A 107 -18.04 -4.14 4.94
N ALA A 108 -17.62 -2.91 4.63
CA ALA A 108 -16.94 -2.01 5.56
C ALA A 108 -17.91 -1.10 6.34
N GLU A 109 -19.15 -0.91 5.87
CA GLU A 109 -20.18 -0.08 6.51
C GLU A 109 -20.45 -0.45 7.99
N PRO A 110 -20.38 -1.72 8.44
CA PRO A 110 -20.53 -2.08 9.85
C PRO A 110 -19.59 -1.31 10.79
N HIS A 111 -18.38 -0.93 10.37
CA HIS A 111 -17.50 -0.08 11.17
C HIS A 111 -18.11 1.30 11.48
N LEU A 112 -18.83 1.89 10.51
CA LEU A 112 -19.53 3.17 10.72
C LEU A 112 -20.68 3.00 11.70
N LYS A 113 -21.42 1.88 11.61
CA LYS A 113 -22.52 1.57 12.55
C LYS A 113 -22.00 1.31 13.96
N ALA A 114 -20.79 0.82 14.11
CA ALA A 114 -20.09 0.63 15.38
C ALA A 114 -19.55 1.94 15.98
N GLY A 115 -19.68 3.08 15.27
CA GLY A 115 -19.37 4.41 15.78
C GLY A 115 -18.12 5.08 15.19
N ALA A 116 -17.41 4.44 14.27
CA ALA A 116 -16.36 5.11 13.52
C ALA A 116 -16.94 6.14 12.56
N LYS A 117 -16.21 7.24 12.29
CA LYS A 117 -16.65 8.27 11.36
C LYS A 117 -16.22 7.96 9.91
N ARG A 118 -15.09 7.28 9.71
CA ARG A 118 -14.52 6.96 8.41
C ARG A 118 -13.83 5.61 8.42
N VAL A 119 -13.69 5.00 7.23
CA VAL A 119 -12.95 3.75 7.03
C VAL A 119 -11.98 3.89 5.87
N LEU A 120 -10.71 3.54 6.08
CA LEU A 120 -9.70 3.43 5.04
C LEU A 120 -9.32 1.95 4.85
N ILE A 121 -9.62 1.42 3.66
CA ILE A 121 -9.39 0.00 3.32
C ILE A 121 -8.00 -0.15 2.71
N SER A 122 -7.19 -1.06 3.25
CA SER A 122 -5.83 -1.36 2.81
C SER A 122 -5.75 -2.29 1.59
N ALA A 123 -6.72 -2.23 0.72
CA ALA A 123 -6.84 -3.07 -0.49
C ALA A 123 -7.69 -2.38 -1.55
N PRO A 124 -7.62 -2.81 -2.83
CA PRO A 124 -8.63 -2.44 -3.83
C PRO A 124 -10.02 -2.84 -3.34
N ALA A 125 -10.96 -1.92 -3.40
CA ALA A 125 -12.32 -2.13 -2.88
C ALA A 125 -13.38 -1.75 -3.91
N LYS A 126 -14.59 -2.33 -3.76
CA LYS A 126 -15.72 -2.10 -4.67
C LYS A 126 -16.72 -1.15 -4.03
N ASN A 127 -17.39 -0.36 -4.87
CA ASN A 127 -18.50 0.53 -4.47
C ASN A 127 -18.13 1.54 -3.37
N VAL A 128 -16.85 1.82 -3.17
CA VAL A 128 -16.36 2.80 -2.19
C VAL A 128 -16.51 4.22 -2.70
N SER A 129 -16.51 5.21 -1.79
CA SER A 129 -16.64 6.64 -2.14
C SER A 129 -15.49 7.10 -3.04
N ALA A 130 -14.25 6.69 -2.72
CA ALA A 130 -13.07 7.04 -3.49
C ALA A 130 -12.02 5.92 -3.44
N THR A 131 -11.21 5.83 -4.51
CA THR A 131 -9.95 5.07 -4.53
C THR A 131 -8.81 6.06 -4.62
N ILE A 132 -7.92 6.05 -3.64
CA ILE A 132 -6.86 7.04 -3.47
C ILE A 132 -5.48 6.42 -3.60
N VAL A 133 -4.63 7.11 -4.33
CA VAL A 133 -3.18 6.96 -4.31
C VAL A 133 -2.59 8.30 -3.85
N TYR A 134 -2.02 8.31 -2.66
CA TYR A 134 -1.43 9.52 -2.10
C TYR A 134 -0.31 10.07 -3.00
N GLY A 135 -0.26 11.38 -3.17
CA GLY A 135 0.63 12.07 -4.12
C GLY A 135 0.12 12.13 -5.56
N VAL A 136 -0.96 11.39 -5.89
CA VAL A 136 -1.55 11.37 -7.25
C VAL A 136 -2.92 12.05 -7.26
N ASN A 137 -3.88 11.55 -6.48
CA ASN A 137 -5.25 12.07 -6.46
C ASN A 137 -5.81 12.31 -5.04
N HIS A 138 -4.98 12.34 -4.00
CA HIS A 138 -5.43 12.51 -2.61
C HIS A 138 -6.11 13.87 -2.36
N GLU A 139 -5.85 14.86 -3.20
CA GLU A 139 -6.49 16.17 -3.15
C GLU A 139 -7.96 16.15 -3.60
N THR A 140 -8.41 15.06 -4.22
CA THR A 140 -9.84 14.89 -4.61
C THR A 140 -10.72 14.45 -3.45
N LEU A 141 -10.14 14.04 -2.30
CA LEU A 141 -10.90 13.65 -1.11
C LEU A 141 -11.73 14.82 -0.57
N SER A 142 -12.91 14.50 -0.12
CA SER A 142 -13.89 15.43 0.42
C SER A 142 -14.52 14.92 1.73
N ALA A 143 -15.36 15.73 2.33
CA ALA A 143 -16.13 15.35 3.52
C ALA A 143 -17.11 14.19 3.27
N GLU A 144 -17.53 13.99 2.03
CA GLU A 144 -18.48 12.93 1.64
C GLU A 144 -17.81 11.55 1.49
N ASP A 145 -16.48 11.50 1.43
CA ASP A 145 -15.72 10.26 1.24
C ASP A 145 -15.51 9.55 2.58
N VAL A 146 -16.50 8.77 3.00
CA VAL A 146 -16.50 8.09 4.31
C VAL A 146 -15.87 6.70 4.30
N ILE A 147 -15.96 5.97 3.19
CA ILE A 147 -15.29 4.67 3.00
C ILE A 147 -14.41 4.76 1.78
N VAL A 148 -13.10 4.71 2.00
CA VAL A 148 -12.06 4.98 1.00
C VAL A 148 -11.16 3.76 0.84
N SER A 149 -10.76 3.47 -0.41
CA SER A 149 -9.74 2.47 -0.72
C SER A 149 -8.39 3.14 -0.91
N ASN A 150 -7.33 2.60 -0.28
CA ASN A 150 -5.94 3.00 -0.53
C ASN A 150 -5.32 2.29 -1.75
N ALA A 151 -6.14 1.69 -2.62
CA ALA A 151 -5.73 0.89 -3.76
C ALA A 151 -4.84 -0.31 -3.36
N SER A 152 -3.95 -0.76 -4.24
CA SER A 152 -2.95 -1.80 -3.97
C SER A 152 -1.54 -1.23 -3.87
N CYS A 153 -0.62 -1.97 -3.28
CA CYS A 153 0.80 -1.60 -3.25
C CYS A 153 1.37 -1.37 -4.67
N THR A 154 1.03 -2.23 -5.61
CA THR A 154 1.44 -2.11 -7.02
C THR A 154 0.84 -0.87 -7.68
N THR A 155 -0.44 -0.55 -7.42
CA THR A 155 -1.07 0.68 -7.93
C THR A 155 -0.41 1.93 -7.34
N ASN A 156 -0.04 1.89 -6.06
CA ASN A 156 0.70 2.97 -5.41
C ASN A 156 2.11 3.18 -5.99
N CYS A 157 2.77 2.12 -6.46
CA CYS A 157 4.04 2.24 -7.16
C CYS A 157 3.87 2.76 -8.59
N LEU A 158 2.94 2.19 -9.36
CA LEU A 158 2.76 2.50 -10.77
C LEU A 158 2.20 3.90 -11.01
N SER A 159 1.23 4.36 -10.21
CA SER A 159 0.48 5.59 -10.51
C SER A 159 1.33 6.87 -10.44
N PRO A 160 2.22 7.10 -9.45
CA PRO A 160 3.10 8.28 -9.45
C PRO A 160 4.02 8.32 -10.67
N MET A 161 4.65 7.19 -11.01
CA MET A 161 5.49 7.05 -12.19
C MET A 161 4.70 7.31 -13.48
N ALA A 162 3.54 6.66 -13.64
CA ALA A 162 2.69 6.82 -14.82
C ALA A 162 2.18 8.26 -14.99
N LYS A 163 1.87 8.95 -13.87
CA LYS A 163 1.47 10.36 -13.90
C LYS A 163 2.57 11.24 -14.46
N VAL A 164 3.79 11.13 -13.95
CA VAL A 164 4.92 11.93 -14.44
C VAL A 164 5.20 11.66 -15.92
N LEU A 165 5.23 10.40 -16.32
CA LEU A 165 5.46 10.00 -17.71
C LEU A 165 4.35 10.51 -18.63
N HIS A 166 3.08 10.42 -18.21
CA HIS A 166 1.96 10.92 -18.98
C HIS A 166 1.96 12.45 -19.11
N ASP A 167 2.23 13.15 -18.02
CA ASP A 167 2.33 14.61 -18.01
C ASP A 167 3.49 15.12 -18.91
N THR A 168 4.57 14.33 -19.05
CA THR A 168 5.78 14.72 -19.77
C THR A 168 5.68 14.41 -21.27
N VAL A 169 5.38 13.17 -21.62
CA VAL A 169 5.45 12.70 -23.04
C VAL A 169 4.13 12.09 -23.53
N GLY A 170 3.12 11.99 -22.67
CA GLY A 170 1.88 11.27 -22.92
C GLY A 170 2.10 9.75 -22.93
N ILE A 171 1.09 9.00 -22.53
CA ILE A 171 1.04 7.54 -22.66
C ILE A 171 -0.14 7.21 -23.58
N GLU A 172 0.13 6.64 -24.75
CA GLU A 172 -0.92 6.14 -25.64
C GLU A 172 -1.45 4.79 -25.17
N ARG A 173 -0.54 3.88 -24.85
CA ARG A 173 -0.79 2.54 -24.31
C ARG A 173 0.46 2.00 -23.64
N GLY A 174 0.26 1.12 -22.67
CA GLY A 174 1.38 0.47 -22.00
C GLY A 174 0.99 -0.87 -21.39
N PHE A 175 2.00 -1.70 -21.17
CA PHE A 175 1.86 -2.96 -20.47
C PHE A 175 2.84 -3.02 -19.30
N MET A 176 2.32 -3.29 -18.12
CA MET A 176 3.11 -3.40 -16.89
C MET A 176 3.27 -4.86 -16.51
N THR A 177 4.47 -5.25 -16.13
CA THR A 177 4.73 -6.51 -15.42
C THR A 177 5.25 -6.19 -14.03
N THR A 178 4.55 -6.62 -12.99
CA THR A 178 5.14 -6.57 -11.66
C THR A 178 5.83 -7.90 -11.32
N ILE A 179 7.12 -7.81 -11.01
CA ILE A 179 7.89 -8.89 -10.40
C ILE A 179 7.71 -8.72 -8.89
N HIS A 180 6.85 -9.56 -8.31
CA HIS A 180 6.31 -9.32 -6.98
C HIS A 180 6.77 -10.37 -5.98
N SER A 181 7.17 -9.95 -4.80
CA SER A 181 7.42 -10.85 -3.68
C SER A 181 6.18 -11.72 -3.39
N TYR A 182 6.40 -12.92 -2.84
CA TYR A 182 5.28 -13.74 -2.39
C TYR A 182 4.56 -13.08 -1.21
N THR A 183 3.27 -13.38 -1.05
CA THR A 183 2.44 -12.87 0.04
C THR A 183 1.68 -14.02 0.72
N ASN A 184 1.02 -13.75 1.84
CA ASN A 184 0.21 -14.75 2.55
C ASN A 184 -0.99 -15.28 1.73
N ASP A 185 -1.33 -14.65 0.61
CA ASP A 185 -2.29 -15.20 -0.36
C ASP A 185 -1.76 -16.48 -1.02
N GLN A 186 -0.44 -16.63 -1.14
CA GLN A 186 0.20 -17.81 -1.70
C GLN A 186 0.41 -18.90 -0.66
N ARG A 187 0.61 -20.13 -1.14
CA ARG A 187 0.85 -21.28 -0.28
C ARG A 187 2.36 -21.48 -0.08
N MET A 188 2.76 -21.88 1.13
CA MET A 188 4.14 -22.29 1.41
C MET A 188 4.49 -23.56 0.63
N LEU A 189 3.62 -24.57 0.69
CA LEU A 189 3.64 -25.81 -0.08
C LEU A 189 2.37 -25.90 -0.93
N ASP A 190 2.36 -26.85 -1.89
CA ASP A 190 1.21 -27.06 -2.78
C ASP A 190 -0.08 -27.31 -1.99
N GLN A 191 -1.07 -26.44 -2.13
CA GLN A 191 -2.36 -26.50 -1.46
C GLN A 191 -3.42 -25.77 -2.28
N MET A 192 -4.67 -26.20 -2.17
CA MET A 192 -5.80 -25.61 -2.90
C MET A 192 -5.86 -24.08 -2.79
N HIS A 193 -6.05 -23.43 -3.93
CA HIS A 193 -6.23 -22.00 -4.11
C HIS A 193 -7.13 -21.74 -5.32
N GLY A 194 -7.85 -20.63 -5.35
CA GLY A 194 -8.72 -20.26 -6.48
C GLY A 194 -7.95 -20.05 -7.80
N ASP A 195 -6.73 -19.52 -7.72
CA ASP A 195 -5.76 -19.51 -8.82
C ASP A 195 -4.84 -20.73 -8.68
N MET A 196 -4.90 -21.66 -9.64
CA MET A 196 -4.12 -22.90 -9.61
C MET A 196 -2.61 -22.68 -9.68
N ARG A 197 -2.14 -21.56 -10.18
CA ARG A 197 -0.71 -21.21 -10.14
C ARG A 197 -0.29 -20.74 -8.73
N ARG A 198 -1.13 -19.95 -8.03
CA ARG A 198 -0.91 -19.58 -6.61
C ARG A 198 -1.10 -20.74 -5.64
N ALA A 199 -1.67 -21.85 -6.10
CA ALA A 199 -1.76 -23.10 -5.33
C ALA A 199 -0.40 -23.76 -5.11
N ARG A 200 0.63 -23.36 -5.87
CA ARG A 200 1.98 -23.93 -5.83
C ARG A 200 2.87 -23.19 -4.81
N GLY A 201 3.85 -23.89 -4.29
CA GLY A 201 4.77 -23.36 -3.27
C GLY A 201 5.45 -22.04 -3.66
N GLY A 202 5.11 -20.97 -2.97
CA GLY A 202 5.50 -19.60 -3.32
C GLY A 202 7.00 -19.33 -3.17
N ALA A 203 7.65 -19.99 -2.20
CA ALA A 203 9.09 -19.83 -1.94
C ALA A 203 9.99 -20.62 -2.88
N GLN A 204 9.43 -21.39 -3.83
CA GLN A 204 10.16 -22.28 -4.73
C GLN A 204 9.92 -22.00 -6.22
N ASN A 205 8.91 -21.20 -6.55
CA ASN A 205 8.45 -21.04 -7.92
C ASN A 205 8.34 -19.58 -8.35
N MET A 206 8.66 -19.29 -9.60
CA MET A 206 8.17 -18.12 -10.30
C MET A 206 6.73 -18.40 -10.76
N ILE A 207 5.78 -17.59 -10.31
CA ILE A 207 4.35 -17.85 -10.50
C ILE A 207 3.72 -16.71 -11.30
N PRO A 208 3.51 -16.88 -12.63
CA PRO A 208 2.72 -15.93 -13.42
C PRO A 208 1.26 -15.94 -12.94
N THR A 209 0.69 -14.76 -12.72
CA THR A 209 -0.69 -14.61 -12.27
C THR A 209 -1.27 -13.27 -12.73
N THR A 210 -2.54 -13.06 -12.52
CA THR A 210 -3.23 -11.83 -12.87
C THR A 210 -3.00 -10.73 -11.84
N THR A 211 -3.10 -9.48 -12.27
CA THR A 211 -3.19 -8.30 -11.41
C THR A 211 -4.17 -7.31 -12.00
N GLY A 212 -4.94 -6.65 -11.15
CA GLY A 212 -5.79 -5.52 -11.54
C GLY A 212 -5.11 -4.17 -11.41
N ALA A 213 -3.84 -4.15 -10.95
CA ALA A 213 -3.17 -2.90 -10.55
C ALA A 213 -3.01 -1.90 -11.69
N ALA A 214 -2.68 -2.34 -12.91
CA ALA A 214 -2.53 -1.46 -14.07
C ALA A 214 -3.87 -0.84 -14.49
N ARG A 215 -4.94 -1.64 -14.51
CA ARG A 215 -6.29 -1.14 -14.81
C ARG A 215 -6.81 -0.19 -13.73
N ALA A 216 -6.44 -0.44 -12.48
CA ALA A 216 -6.81 0.41 -11.36
C ALA A 216 -6.16 1.82 -11.42
N VAL A 217 -5.09 2.00 -12.19
CA VAL A 217 -4.54 3.35 -12.46
C VAL A 217 -5.59 4.27 -13.08
N GLY A 218 -6.46 3.75 -13.95
CA GLY A 218 -7.55 4.53 -14.54
C GLY A 218 -8.61 5.02 -13.55
N LEU A 219 -8.66 4.49 -12.31
CA LEU A 219 -9.53 4.99 -11.24
C LEU A 219 -8.95 6.24 -10.57
N VAL A 220 -7.62 6.40 -10.58
CA VAL A 220 -6.92 7.50 -9.90
C VAL A 220 -6.35 8.53 -10.90
N LEU A 221 -6.19 8.13 -12.16
CA LEU A 221 -5.79 8.93 -13.32
C LEU A 221 -6.74 8.62 -14.49
N PRO A 222 -7.91 9.27 -14.54
CA PRO A 222 -8.95 8.98 -15.55
C PRO A 222 -8.46 9.08 -17.00
N GLU A 223 -7.49 9.94 -17.28
CA GLU A 223 -6.85 10.11 -18.59
C GLU A 223 -6.08 8.87 -19.07
N LEU A 224 -5.72 7.97 -18.15
CA LEU A 224 -5.09 6.68 -18.44
C LEU A 224 -6.08 5.50 -18.44
N ALA A 225 -7.37 5.76 -18.29
CA ALA A 225 -8.37 4.69 -18.32
C ALA A 225 -8.34 3.93 -19.66
N GLY A 226 -8.18 2.61 -19.58
CA GLY A 226 -8.10 1.73 -20.75
C GLY A 226 -6.77 1.74 -21.52
N LYS A 227 -5.81 2.59 -21.13
CA LYS A 227 -4.49 2.67 -21.79
C LYS A 227 -3.44 1.73 -21.19
N LEU A 228 -3.63 1.28 -19.96
CA LEU A 228 -2.70 0.41 -19.24
C LEU A 228 -3.36 -0.93 -18.92
N ASP A 229 -2.63 -2.02 -19.17
CA ASP A 229 -2.93 -3.36 -18.68
C ASP A 229 -1.65 -4.00 -18.14
N GLY A 230 -1.74 -5.18 -17.53
CA GLY A 230 -0.55 -5.79 -16.96
C GLY A 230 -0.76 -7.19 -16.39
N SER A 231 0.35 -7.75 -15.99
CA SER A 231 0.45 -9.06 -15.35
C SER A 231 1.35 -9.02 -14.12
N SER A 232 1.33 -10.09 -13.33
CA SER A 232 2.20 -10.27 -12.17
C SER A 232 2.98 -11.57 -12.29
N VAL A 233 4.25 -11.55 -11.94
CA VAL A 233 5.05 -12.74 -11.69
C VAL A 233 5.48 -12.73 -10.22
N ARG A 234 4.95 -13.68 -9.43
CA ARG A 234 5.41 -13.87 -8.05
C ARG A 234 6.74 -14.59 -8.06
N VAL A 235 7.67 -14.14 -7.22
CA VAL A 235 9.04 -14.68 -7.13
C VAL A 235 9.36 -15.11 -5.70
N PRO A 236 10.35 -16.02 -5.49
CA PRO A 236 10.78 -16.49 -4.17
C PRO A 236 11.54 -15.43 -3.36
N THR A 237 10.97 -14.26 -3.18
CA THR A 237 11.51 -13.13 -2.44
C THR A 237 10.50 -12.71 -1.38
N PRO A 238 10.90 -12.54 -0.09
CA PRO A 238 9.95 -12.32 1.00
C PRO A 238 9.35 -10.92 1.00
N ASN A 239 10.06 -9.93 0.50
CA ASN A 239 9.62 -8.53 0.46
C ASN A 239 10.34 -7.78 -0.65
N VAL A 240 9.84 -6.62 -1.00
CA VAL A 240 10.24 -5.74 -2.11
C VAL A 240 9.89 -6.33 -3.47
N SER A 241 9.23 -5.53 -4.24
CA SER A 241 8.71 -5.84 -5.57
C SER A 241 9.17 -4.78 -6.56
N LEU A 242 8.99 -5.08 -7.85
CA LEU A 242 9.41 -4.21 -8.95
C LEU A 242 8.27 -4.09 -9.96
N VAL A 243 8.03 -2.89 -10.44
CA VAL A 243 7.19 -2.60 -11.62
C VAL A 243 8.08 -2.36 -12.82
N ASP A 244 7.85 -3.09 -13.88
CA ASP A 244 8.43 -2.92 -15.22
C ASP A 244 7.32 -2.43 -16.15
N LEU A 245 7.36 -1.15 -16.53
CA LEU A 245 6.39 -0.53 -17.43
C LEU A 245 7.02 -0.31 -18.79
N VAL A 246 6.44 -0.96 -19.81
CA VAL A 246 6.72 -0.68 -21.22
C VAL A 246 5.54 0.08 -21.81
N PHE A 247 5.79 1.21 -22.48
CA PHE A 247 4.74 2.04 -23.04
C PHE A 247 5.12 2.73 -24.35
N THR A 248 4.11 3.10 -25.13
CA THR A 248 4.23 3.94 -26.32
C THR A 248 3.98 5.39 -25.89
N PRO A 249 4.97 6.28 -25.96
CA PRO A 249 4.76 7.72 -25.73
C PRO A 249 3.97 8.35 -26.89
N SER A 250 3.25 9.45 -26.61
CA SER A 250 2.47 10.17 -27.63
C SER A 250 3.34 11.03 -28.58
N ARG A 251 4.60 11.20 -28.24
CA ARG A 251 5.64 11.84 -29.09
C ARG A 251 6.98 11.17 -28.85
N ASP A 252 7.93 11.43 -29.75
CA ASP A 252 9.29 10.94 -29.58
C ASP A 252 9.91 11.48 -28.28
N THR A 253 10.68 10.62 -27.61
CA THR A 253 11.33 10.92 -26.32
C THR A 253 12.72 10.28 -26.24
N SER A 254 13.45 10.59 -25.16
CA SER A 254 14.76 10.00 -24.86
C SER A 254 14.86 9.54 -23.40
N VAL A 255 15.88 8.76 -23.09
CA VAL A 255 16.18 8.32 -21.71
C VAL A 255 16.42 9.52 -20.79
N GLU A 256 17.16 10.51 -21.29
CA GLU A 256 17.53 11.72 -20.54
C GLU A 256 16.28 12.53 -20.17
N GLU A 257 15.33 12.68 -21.11
CA GLU A 257 14.08 13.38 -20.87
C GLU A 257 13.22 12.69 -19.81
N LEU A 258 13.04 11.38 -19.94
CA LEU A 258 12.24 10.60 -18.99
C LEU A 258 12.86 10.61 -17.58
N ASN A 259 14.16 10.32 -17.49
CA ASN A 259 14.88 10.32 -16.22
C ASN A 259 14.93 11.70 -15.59
N GLY A 260 15.10 12.76 -16.39
CA GLY A 260 15.08 14.15 -15.92
C GLY A 260 13.75 14.54 -15.29
N ALA A 261 12.62 14.23 -15.96
CA ALA A 261 11.28 14.51 -15.47
C ALA A 261 10.94 13.71 -14.18
N LEU A 262 11.31 12.43 -14.14
CA LEU A 262 11.10 11.58 -12.97
C LEU A 262 11.91 12.04 -11.77
N LYS A 263 13.18 12.42 -11.97
CA LYS A 263 14.04 12.97 -10.93
C LYS A 263 13.51 14.31 -10.39
N GLU A 264 13.13 15.23 -11.28
CA GLU A 264 12.53 16.51 -10.89
C GLU A 264 11.26 16.31 -10.04
N ALA A 265 10.39 15.37 -10.42
CA ALA A 265 9.19 15.07 -9.66
C ALA A 265 9.50 14.46 -8.28
N ALA A 266 10.49 13.56 -8.20
CA ALA A 266 10.94 12.93 -6.96
C ALA A 266 11.56 13.93 -5.97
N GLU A 267 12.38 14.84 -6.47
CA GLU A 267 13.01 15.91 -5.65
C GLU A 267 12.03 17.04 -5.31
N GLY A 268 10.94 17.17 -6.08
CA GLY A 268 9.96 18.24 -6.01
C GLY A 268 8.60 17.83 -5.43
N LYS A 269 7.56 17.95 -6.27
CA LYS A 269 6.15 17.82 -5.88
C LYS A 269 5.72 16.43 -5.41
N MET A 270 6.49 15.38 -5.73
CA MET A 270 6.20 14.01 -5.29
C MET A 270 7.21 13.47 -4.26
N LYS A 271 7.98 14.37 -3.64
CA LYS A 271 8.96 13.99 -2.61
C LYS A 271 8.31 13.16 -1.50
N GLY A 272 8.95 12.03 -1.15
CA GLY A 272 8.44 11.07 -0.16
C GLY A 272 7.43 10.06 -0.69
N VAL A 273 6.90 10.26 -1.91
CA VAL A 273 6.02 9.31 -2.62
C VAL A 273 6.78 8.66 -3.77
N LEU A 274 7.33 9.46 -4.68
CA LEU A 274 8.24 9.05 -5.73
C LEU A 274 9.67 9.34 -5.29
N ASP A 275 10.58 8.42 -5.57
CA ASP A 275 12.01 8.57 -5.36
C ASP A 275 12.78 8.12 -6.61
N TYR A 276 14.09 8.31 -6.63
CA TYR A 276 14.94 8.11 -7.79
C TYR A 276 16.32 7.61 -7.38
N THR A 277 16.82 6.57 -8.04
CA THR A 277 18.19 6.10 -7.85
C THR A 277 18.93 5.97 -9.19
N ASP A 278 20.21 6.28 -9.16
CA ASP A 278 21.18 6.06 -10.24
C ASP A 278 22.25 5.02 -9.83
N GLN A 279 21.95 4.24 -8.78
CA GLN A 279 22.86 3.21 -8.27
C GLN A 279 22.37 1.81 -8.66
N PRO A 280 23.27 0.84 -8.89
CA PRO A 280 22.92 -0.53 -9.27
C PRO A 280 22.44 -1.33 -8.04
N LEU A 281 21.25 -1.01 -7.55
CA LEU A 281 20.64 -1.61 -6.36
C LEU A 281 19.80 -2.84 -6.72
N VAL A 282 19.48 -3.63 -5.70
CA VAL A 282 18.65 -4.82 -5.80
C VAL A 282 17.55 -4.79 -4.73
N SER A 283 16.59 -5.71 -4.79
CA SER A 283 15.40 -5.70 -3.95
C SER A 283 15.67 -5.54 -2.45
N SER A 284 16.71 -6.19 -1.91
CA SER A 284 17.02 -6.11 -0.47
C SER A 284 17.43 -4.71 0.01
N ASP A 285 17.92 -3.85 -0.89
CA ASP A 285 18.35 -2.50 -0.56
C ASP A 285 17.15 -1.57 -0.31
N PHE A 286 15.97 -1.94 -0.79
CA PHE A 286 14.72 -1.21 -0.61
C PHE A 286 13.84 -1.78 0.51
N ASN A 287 14.32 -2.77 1.27
CA ASN A 287 13.58 -3.29 2.40
C ASN A 287 13.40 -2.22 3.48
N HIS A 288 12.17 -2.03 3.94
CA HIS A 288 11.81 -0.99 4.90
C HIS A 288 11.98 0.45 4.36
N TYR A 289 11.91 0.61 3.03
CA TYR A 289 12.00 1.91 2.38
C TYR A 289 10.59 2.53 2.23
N PRO A 290 10.37 3.80 2.66
CA PRO A 290 9.01 4.36 2.80
C PRO A 290 8.40 4.89 1.51
N ALA A 291 9.17 5.10 0.44
CA ALA A 291 8.63 5.58 -0.83
C ALA A 291 7.68 4.56 -1.46
N SER A 292 6.65 5.06 -2.13
CA SER A 292 5.73 4.21 -2.91
C SER A 292 6.37 3.65 -4.17
N SER A 293 7.32 4.38 -4.74
CA SER A 293 7.89 4.12 -6.07
C SER A 293 9.29 4.73 -6.12
N THR A 294 10.32 3.93 -6.29
CA THR A 294 11.70 4.39 -6.48
C THR A 294 12.17 4.04 -7.89
N ILE A 295 12.32 5.06 -8.74
CA ILE A 295 12.73 4.88 -10.13
C ILE A 295 14.17 4.37 -10.19
N ASP A 296 14.37 3.28 -10.91
CA ASP A 296 15.69 2.78 -11.28
C ASP A 296 16.10 3.38 -12.63
N SER A 297 16.89 4.45 -12.59
CA SER A 297 17.26 5.18 -13.79
C SER A 297 18.18 4.44 -14.73
N LEU A 298 18.92 3.45 -14.20
CA LEU A 298 19.81 2.60 -15.00
C LEU A 298 19.04 1.63 -15.89
N GLU A 299 17.79 1.32 -15.52
CA GLU A 299 16.90 0.41 -16.25
C GLU A 299 15.97 1.15 -17.23
N THR A 300 16.02 2.49 -17.29
CA THR A 300 15.26 3.24 -18.29
C THR A 300 15.85 3.04 -19.69
N SER A 301 15.00 2.69 -20.63
CA SER A 301 15.41 2.53 -22.05
C SER A 301 14.36 3.08 -23.01
N VAL A 302 14.82 3.56 -24.17
CA VAL A 302 13.97 4.09 -25.23
C VAL A 302 14.45 3.53 -26.57
N MET A 303 13.55 2.89 -27.31
CA MET A 303 13.82 2.35 -28.65
C MET A 303 13.24 3.30 -29.69
N GLU A 304 14.10 3.81 -30.57
CA GLU A 304 13.76 4.69 -31.70
C GLU A 304 12.85 5.89 -31.32
N GLY A 305 12.96 6.37 -30.07
CA GLY A 305 12.12 7.44 -29.53
C GLY A 305 10.65 7.06 -29.24
N LYS A 306 10.21 5.84 -29.59
CA LYS A 306 8.79 5.47 -29.72
C LYS A 306 8.33 4.34 -28.80
N LEU A 307 9.24 3.61 -28.20
CA LEU A 307 8.93 2.57 -27.21
C LEU A 307 9.81 2.80 -26.00
N ALA A 308 9.21 3.13 -24.88
CA ALA A 308 9.91 3.41 -23.63
C ALA A 308 9.67 2.32 -22.61
N ARG A 309 10.70 2.04 -21.80
CA ARG A 309 10.64 1.17 -20.62
C ARG A 309 11.14 1.95 -19.41
N VAL A 310 10.39 1.90 -18.31
CA VAL A 310 10.78 2.47 -17.02
C VAL A 310 10.53 1.45 -15.93
N VAL A 311 11.48 1.32 -15.01
CA VAL A 311 11.44 0.37 -13.89
C VAL A 311 11.38 1.14 -12.58
N SER A 312 10.59 0.61 -11.64
CA SER A 312 10.48 1.18 -10.30
C SER A 312 10.40 0.10 -9.23
N TRP A 313 11.17 0.28 -8.15
CA TRP A 313 11.18 -0.55 -6.94
C TRP A 313 10.16 -0.05 -5.92
N TYR A 314 9.61 -0.95 -5.13
CA TYR A 314 8.75 -0.61 -3.99
C TYR A 314 8.77 -1.69 -2.90
N ASP A 315 8.87 -1.25 -1.66
CA ASP A 315 8.55 -2.13 -0.53
C ASP A 315 7.02 -2.28 -0.46
N ASN A 316 6.52 -3.43 -0.92
CA ASN A 316 5.09 -3.69 -1.03
C ASN A 316 4.38 -3.79 0.32
N GLU A 317 5.11 -3.87 1.42
CA GLU A 317 4.58 -3.85 2.78
C GLU A 317 4.79 -2.48 3.44
N TRP A 318 6.03 -2.01 3.55
CA TRP A 318 6.36 -0.78 4.30
C TRP A 318 5.96 0.49 3.56
N GLY A 319 6.31 0.61 2.29
CA GLY A 319 5.90 1.77 1.47
C GLY A 319 4.39 1.93 1.46
N PHE A 320 3.65 0.84 1.27
CA PHE A 320 2.19 0.84 1.30
C PHE A 320 1.62 1.21 2.69
N SER A 321 2.22 0.70 3.78
CA SER A 321 1.80 1.02 5.14
C SER A 321 1.99 2.51 5.46
N ASN A 322 3.04 3.15 4.97
CA ASN A 322 3.23 4.59 5.07
C ASN A 322 2.13 5.37 4.34
N ARG A 323 1.70 4.93 3.16
CA ARG A 323 0.59 5.57 2.42
C ARG A 323 -0.74 5.43 3.14
N MET A 324 -0.96 4.40 3.91
CA MET A 324 -2.14 4.31 4.79
C MET A 324 -2.18 5.46 5.80
N ILE A 325 -1.03 5.81 6.38
CA ILE A 325 -0.91 6.92 7.34
C ILE A 325 -1.18 8.26 6.66
N ASP A 326 -0.55 8.49 5.50
CA ASP A 326 -0.69 9.75 4.78
C ASP A 326 -2.14 9.96 4.29
N THR A 327 -2.78 8.93 3.75
CA THR A 327 -4.18 8.99 3.32
C THR A 327 -5.12 9.20 4.50
N ALA A 328 -4.90 8.51 5.63
CA ALA A 328 -5.68 8.71 6.86
C ALA A 328 -5.52 10.14 7.38
N GLY A 329 -4.31 10.73 7.31
CA GLY A 329 -4.04 12.12 7.65
C GLY A 329 -4.81 13.12 6.78
N VAL A 330 -5.00 12.82 5.48
CA VAL A 330 -5.88 13.64 4.62
C VAL A 330 -7.34 13.48 5.02
N MET A 331 -7.82 12.25 5.26
CA MET A 331 -9.19 11.98 5.70
C MET A 331 -9.52 12.66 7.03
N ALA A 332 -8.54 12.77 7.92
CA ALA A 332 -8.68 13.43 9.22
C ALA A 332 -9.04 14.92 9.12
N LYS A 333 -8.68 15.60 8.02
CA LYS A 333 -9.01 17.02 7.80
C LYS A 333 -10.50 17.27 7.59
N PHE A 334 -11.29 16.23 7.39
CA PHE A 334 -12.74 16.29 7.13
C PHE A 334 -13.58 15.71 8.28
N LEU A 335 -13.02 15.53 9.48
CA LEU A 335 -13.71 15.02 10.68
C LEU A 335 -14.53 16.05 11.44
#